data_eaccd6186c58f13a65c1ff69f739d219
#
_entry.id   eaccd6186c58f13a65c1ff69f739d219
#
_cell.length_a   1.000
_cell.length_b   1.000
_cell.length_c   1.000
_cell.angle_alpha   90.00
_cell.angle_beta   90.00
_cell.angle_gamma   90.00
#
_symmetry.space_group_name_H-M   'P 1'
#
loop_
_entity.id
_entity.type
_entity.pdbx_description
1 polymer ?
#
loop_
_entity_poly.entity_id
_entity_poly.type
_entity_poly.pdbx_seq_one_letter_code
_entity_poly.pdbx_strand_id
1 'polypeptide(L)'
;MDLKQIAQTTAGFTGADLENLLNEAAIIAAKDNRMFIQQKDIRHAFVKVGIGAEKKSRIVSEKERKITAYHEAGHAILFHVLPDVGPVYSVSIIPTGGAGGYTMPLPEKDEMFNTKGQMLQEITVSLGGR
;
A
#
# COMPACT_ATOMS: atom_id res chain seq x y z
N MET A 1 0.49 11.41 15.63
CA MET A 1 -0.11 10.39 14.73
C MET A 1 -1.28 11.00 13.97
N ASP A 2 -1.37 10.77 12.68
CA ASP A 2 -2.50 11.22 11.83
C ASP A 2 -3.59 10.14 11.82
N LEU A 3 -4.55 10.25 12.72
CA LEU A 3 -5.66 9.29 12.85
C LEU A 3 -6.60 9.31 11.63
N LYS A 4 -6.73 10.45 10.95
CA LYS A 4 -7.56 10.57 9.75
C LYS A 4 -6.97 9.74 8.62
N GLN A 5 -5.66 9.82 8.40
CA GLN A 5 -4.97 9.02 7.40
C GLN A 5 -5.07 7.52 7.71
N ILE A 6 -4.93 7.15 8.99
CA ILE A 6 -5.07 5.75 9.41
C ILE A 6 -6.50 5.26 9.12
N ALA A 7 -7.51 6.04 9.47
CA ALA A 7 -8.90 5.69 9.20
C ALA A 7 -9.18 5.49 7.69
N GLN A 8 -8.61 6.35 6.83
CA GLN A 8 -8.73 6.23 5.38
C GLN A 8 -8.07 4.96 4.85
N THR A 9 -6.85 4.65 5.31
CA THR A 9 -6.12 3.45 4.85
C THR A 9 -6.72 2.15 5.36
N THR A 10 -7.44 2.18 6.47
CA THR A 10 -8.08 1.01 7.09
C THR A 10 -9.57 0.90 6.79
N ALA A 11 -10.06 1.60 5.77
CA ALA A 11 -11.44 1.46 5.32
C ALA A 11 -11.74 -0.01 5.00
N GLY A 12 -12.86 -0.52 5.52
CA GLY A 12 -13.25 -1.94 5.38
C GLY A 12 -12.59 -2.90 6.37
N PHE A 13 -11.68 -2.45 7.23
CA PHE A 13 -11.11 -3.29 8.29
C PHE A 13 -12.14 -3.57 9.38
N THR A 14 -12.13 -4.81 9.88
CA THR A 14 -12.86 -5.19 11.09
C THR A 14 -12.09 -4.74 12.34
N GLY A 15 -12.72 -4.80 13.51
CA GLY A 15 -12.03 -4.56 14.78
C GLY A 15 -10.83 -5.50 14.99
N ALA A 16 -10.96 -6.78 14.58
CA ALA A 16 -9.88 -7.76 14.64
C ALA A 16 -8.72 -7.40 13.70
N ASP A 17 -9.00 -6.89 12.51
CA ASP A 17 -7.96 -6.43 11.57
C ASP A 17 -7.20 -5.22 12.13
N LEU A 18 -7.91 -4.28 12.76
CA LEU A 18 -7.30 -3.13 13.42
C LEU A 18 -6.43 -3.54 14.61
N GLU A 19 -6.88 -4.49 15.41
CA GLU A 19 -6.09 -5.05 16.51
C GLU A 19 -4.79 -5.68 15.99
N ASN A 20 -4.89 -6.50 14.94
CA ASN A 20 -3.72 -7.11 14.32
C ASN A 20 -2.75 -6.05 13.76
N LEU A 21 -3.26 -5.02 13.09
CA LEU A 21 -2.45 -3.91 12.57
C LEU A 21 -1.69 -3.20 13.69
N LEU A 22 -2.37 -2.86 14.78
CA LEU A 22 -1.76 -2.17 15.92
C LEU A 22 -0.75 -3.05 16.65
N ASN A 23 -1.02 -4.34 16.80
CA ASN A 23 -0.10 -5.29 17.39
C ASN A 23 1.19 -5.43 16.56
N GLU A 24 1.07 -5.54 15.23
CA GLU A 24 2.24 -5.55 14.34
C GLU A 24 3.03 -4.24 14.40
N ALA A 25 2.34 -3.10 14.46
CA ALA A 25 3.00 -1.80 14.62
C ALA A 25 3.75 -1.69 15.97
N ALA A 26 3.18 -2.23 17.03
CA ALA A 26 3.83 -2.29 18.35
C ALA A 26 5.09 -3.17 18.32
N ILE A 27 5.05 -4.31 17.64
CA ILE A 27 6.22 -5.19 17.45
C ILE A 27 7.32 -4.45 16.67
N ILE A 28 6.97 -3.70 15.63
CA ILE A 28 7.93 -2.91 14.83
C ILE A 28 8.59 -1.85 15.73
N ALA A 29 7.80 -1.11 16.50
CA ALA A 29 8.32 -0.11 17.44
C ALA A 29 9.26 -0.72 18.49
N ALA A 30 8.89 -1.88 19.04
CA ALA A 30 9.70 -2.60 20.02
C ALA A 30 11.05 -3.07 19.43
N LYS A 31 11.08 -3.54 18.21
CA LYS A 31 12.32 -3.92 17.50
C LYS A 31 13.28 -2.73 17.31
N ASP A 32 12.74 -1.52 17.22
CA ASP A 32 13.51 -0.28 17.15
C ASP A 32 13.82 0.31 18.56
N ASN A 33 13.59 -0.47 19.63
CA ASN A 33 13.77 -0.05 21.04
C ASN A 33 12.96 1.21 21.39
N ARG A 34 11.76 1.36 20.84
CA ARG A 34 10.87 2.49 21.12
C ARG A 34 9.65 2.04 21.92
N MET A 35 9.23 2.88 22.87
CA MET A 35 8.09 2.62 23.75
C MET A 35 6.74 3.04 23.14
N PHE A 36 6.75 3.85 22.08
CA PHE A 36 5.55 4.40 21.47
C PHE A 36 5.50 4.09 19.97
N ILE A 37 4.30 3.75 19.50
CA ILE A 37 4.01 3.55 18.07
C ILE A 37 4.01 4.91 17.36
N GLN A 38 4.68 4.98 16.23
CA GLN A 38 4.72 6.14 15.33
C GLN A 38 3.97 5.86 14.03
N GLN A 39 3.66 6.91 13.27
CA GLN A 39 2.99 6.79 11.96
C GLN A 39 3.72 5.84 11.00
N LYS A 40 5.04 5.86 11.01
CA LYS A 40 5.86 4.95 10.18
C LYS A 40 5.65 3.48 10.51
N ASP A 41 5.40 3.16 11.78
CA ASP A 41 5.19 1.78 12.22
C ASP A 41 3.84 1.25 11.75
N ILE A 42 2.80 2.10 11.83
CA ILE A 42 1.48 1.80 11.28
C ILE A 42 1.57 1.55 9.77
N ARG A 43 2.31 2.39 9.04
CA ARG A 43 2.51 2.23 7.59
C ARG A 43 3.21 0.91 7.26
N HIS A 44 4.29 0.57 7.94
CA HIS A 44 5.00 -0.69 7.76
C HIS A 44 4.13 -1.90 8.11
N ALA A 45 3.39 -1.82 9.24
CA ALA A 45 2.46 -2.86 9.65
C ALA A 45 1.35 -3.07 8.62
N PHE A 46 0.79 -2.00 8.07
CA PHE A 46 -0.25 -2.05 7.05
C PHE A 46 0.22 -2.80 5.79
N VAL A 47 1.40 -2.47 5.30
CA VAL A 47 1.99 -3.17 4.14
C VAL A 47 2.25 -4.64 4.47
N LYS A 48 2.80 -4.94 5.65
CA LYS A 48 3.10 -6.30 6.10
C LYS A 48 1.84 -7.16 6.23
N VAL A 49 0.76 -6.61 6.78
CA VAL A 49 -0.51 -7.32 6.97
C VAL A 49 -1.27 -7.47 5.65
N GLY A 50 -1.30 -6.42 4.81
CA GLY A 50 -2.06 -6.40 3.56
C GLY A 50 -1.37 -7.12 2.40
N ILE A 51 -0.07 -6.90 2.22
CA ILE A 51 0.69 -7.41 1.06
C ILE A 51 1.66 -8.50 1.48
N GLY A 52 2.24 -8.40 2.67
CA GLY A 52 3.23 -9.31 3.22
C GLY A 52 4.53 -8.60 3.63
N ALA A 53 5.43 -9.34 4.27
CA ALA A 53 6.70 -8.78 4.74
C ALA A 53 7.65 -8.47 3.58
N GLU A 54 8.42 -7.39 3.71
CA GLU A 54 9.48 -7.07 2.75
C GLU A 54 10.57 -8.14 2.72
N LYS A 55 10.93 -8.57 1.52
CA LYS A 55 11.98 -9.56 1.27
C LYS A 55 13.31 -8.89 0.97
N LYS A 56 13.91 -8.25 1.96
CA LYS A 56 15.18 -7.51 1.80
C LYS A 56 16.37 -8.40 1.48
N SER A 57 16.30 -9.70 1.78
CA SER A 57 17.37 -10.68 1.48
C SER A 57 17.33 -11.21 0.06
N ARG A 58 16.28 -10.93 -0.72
CA ARG A 58 16.18 -11.36 -2.11
C ARG A 58 17.15 -10.54 -2.98
N ILE A 59 18.06 -11.23 -3.65
CA ILE A 59 18.92 -10.60 -4.64
C ILE A 59 18.11 -10.39 -5.90
N VAL A 60 17.83 -9.12 -6.20
CA VAL A 60 17.11 -8.70 -7.42
C VAL A 60 18.12 -8.09 -8.37
N SER A 61 18.15 -8.57 -9.62
CA SER A 61 19.03 -8.01 -10.64
C SER A 61 18.65 -6.55 -10.95
N GLU A 62 19.62 -5.77 -11.40
CA GLU A 62 19.38 -4.38 -11.78
C GLU A 62 18.33 -4.26 -12.91
N LYS A 63 18.36 -5.22 -13.84
CA LYS A 63 17.35 -5.34 -14.91
C LYS A 63 15.94 -5.54 -14.36
N GLU A 64 15.75 -6.47 -13.43
CA GLU A 64 14.46 -6.71 -12.79
C GLU A 64 13.98 -5.51 -11.98
N ARG A 65 14.90 -4.86 -11.25
CA ARG A 65 14.60 -3.65 -10.49
C ARG A 65 14.09 -2.53 -11.39
N LYS A 66 14.73 -2.35 -12.56
CA LYS A 66 14.30 -1.37 -13.55
C LYS A 66 12.93 -1.70 -14.14
N ILE A 67 12.68 -2.96 -14.48
CA ILE A 67 11.38 -3.42 -14.99
C ILE A 67 10.29 -3.16 -13.95
N THR A 68 10.52 -3.53 -12.69
CA THR A 68 9.56 -3.28 -11.60
C THR A 68 9.32 -1.78 -11.42
N ALA A 69 10.36 -0.95 -11.49
CA ALA A 69 10.20 0.50 -11.36
C ALA A 69 9.30 1.09 -12.45
N TYR A 70 9.47 0.68 -13.69
CA TYR A 70 8.58 1.12 -14.79
C TYR A 70 7.16 0.59 -14.62
N HIS A 71 6.99 -0.66 -14.20
CA HIS A 71 5.71 -1.28 -13.93
C HIS A 71 4.92 -0.50 -12.86
N GLU A 72 5.53 -0.27 -11.70
CA GLU A 72 4.87 0.45 -10.61
C GLU A 72 4.66 1.94 -10.94
N ALA A 73 5.59 2.56 -11.68
CA ALA A 73 5.41 3.93 -12.15
C ALA A 73 4.21 4.06 -13.10
N GLY A 74 3.97 3.07 -13.95
CA GLY A 74 2.79 3.03 -14.83
C GLY A 74 1.49 3.04 -14.03
N HIS A 75 1.38 2.23 -13.00
CA HIS A 75 0.22 2.25 -12.09
C HIS A 75 0.09 3.60 -11.38
N ALA A 76 1.20 4.13 -10.85
CA ALA A 76 1.20 5.39 -10.11
C ALA A 76 0.75 6.58 -10.96
N ILE A 77 1.18 6.65 -12.22
CA ILE A 77 0.76 7.71 -13.16
C ILE A 77 -0.75 7.65 -13.39
N LEU A 78 -1.31 6.47 -13.60
CA LEU A 78 -2.76 6.32 -13.82
C LEU A 78 -3.57 6.66 -12.57
N PHE A 79 -3.12 6.30 -11.38
CA PHE A 79 -3.74 6.78 -10.14
C PHE A 79 -3.69 8.30 -10.00
N HIS A 80 -2.65 8.93 -10.51
CA HIS A 80 -2.52 10.38 -10.44
C HIS A 80 -3.44 11.12 -11.43
N VAL A 81 -3.60 10.59 -12.66
CA VAL A 81 -4.36 11.28 -13.73
C VAL A 81 -5.84 10.93 -13.76
N LEU A 82 -6.25 9.76 -13.24
CA LEU A 82 -7.65 9.35 -13.23
C LEU A 82 -8.37 9.86 -11.97
N PRO A 83 -9.55 10.52 -12.12
CA PRO A 83 -10.16 11.24 -11.01
C PRO A 83 -10.84 10.36 -9.96
N ASP A 84 -11.25 9.13 -10.31
CA ASP A 84 -12.12 8.30 -9.46
C ASP A 84 -11.41 7.15 -8.75
N VAL A 85 -10.08 7.02 -8.90
CA VAL A 85 -9.29 5.92 -8.31
C VAL A 85 -8.50 6.31 -7.06
N GLY A 86 -8.55 7.60 -6.69
CA GLY A 86 -7.84 8.16 -5.53
C GLY A 86 -6.35 8.40 -5.77
N PRO A 87 -5.73 9.23 -4.93
CA PRO A 87 -4.31 9.52 -5.02
C PRO A 87 -3.45 8.33 -4.61
N VAL A 88 -2.20 8.33 -5.06
CA VAL A 88 -1.21 7.33 -4.64
C VAL A 88 -0.80 7.60 -3.19
N TYR A 89 -0.84 6.57 -2.37
CA TYR A 89 -0.39 6.59 -0.99
C TYR A 89 1.07 6.14 -0.85
N SER A 90 1.43 5.05 -1.53
CA SER A 90 2.77 4.47 -1.45
C SER A 90 3.10 3.70 -2.72
N VAL A 91 4.35 3.81 -3.15
CA VAL A 91 4.93 3.01 -4.24
C VAL A 91 6.22 2.40 -3.75
N SER A 92 6.46 1.13 -4.04
CA SER A 92 7.70 0.45 -3.67
C SER A 92 8.13 -0.53 -4.75
N ILE A 93 9.44 -0.58 -4.99
CA ILE A 93 10.07 -1.58 -5.85
C ILE A 93 10.76 -2.68 -5.04
N ILE A 94 10.59 -2.67 -3.73
CA ILE A 94 11.13 -3.71 -2.85
C ILE A 94 10.20 -4.91 -2.88
N PRO A 95 10.68 -6.13 -3.15
CA PRO A 95 9.87 -7.32 -3.12
C PRO A 95 9.19 -7.50 -1.76
N THR A 96 7.87 -7.67 -1.78
CA THR A 96 7.04 -7.71 -0.57
C THR A 96 6.01 -8.82 -0.70
N GLY A 97 6.01 -9.79 0.21
CA GLY A 97 5.13 -10.94 0.10
C GLY A 97 5.36 -11.73 -1.20
N GLY A 98 4.32 -11.93 -2.00
CA GLY A 98 4.38 -12.56 -3.32
C GLY A 98 4.64 -11.58 -4.48
N ALA A 99 4.70 -10.27 -4.21
CA ALA A 99 4.85 -9.23 -5.23
C ALA A 99 6.30 -8.79 -5.42
N GLY A 100 6.67 -8.38 -6.63
CA GLY A 100 7.97 -7.78 -6.93
C GLY A 100 8.10 -6.33 -6.50
N GLY A 101 6.99 -5.63 -6.40
CA GLY A 101 6.81 -4.27 -5.92
C GLY A 101 5.33 -4.04 -5.65
N TYR A 102 4.93 -2.83 -5.32
CA TYR A 102 3.52 -2.46 -5.17
C TYR A 102 3.28 -0.98 -5.36
N THR A 103 2.07 -0.65 -5.83
CA THR A 103 1.51 0.69 -5.86
C THR A 103 0.18 0.69 -5.10
N MET A 104 0.06 1.51 -4.08
CA MET A 104 -1.08 1.55 -3.20
C MET A 104 -1.78 2.91 -3.26
N PRO A 105 -3.07 2.96 -3.61
CA PRO A 105 -3.85 4.18 -3.53
C PRO A 105 -4.28 4.49 -2.09
N LEU A 106 -4.59 5.77 -1.83
CA LEU A 106 -5.25 6.22 -0.62
C LEU A 106 -6.73 6.49 -0.94
N PRO A 107 -7.68 5.72 -0.41
CA PRO A 107 -9.09 6.02 -0.58
C PRO A 107 -9.44 7.38 0.02
N GLU A 108 -10.03 8.26 -0.79
CA GLU A 108 -10.47 9.58 -0.32
C GLU A 108 -11.85 9.54 0.35
N LYS A 109 -12.68 8.57 -0.05
CA LYS A 109 -14.07 8.42 0.41
C LYS A 109 -14.38 6.96 0.72
N ASP A 110 -15.24 6.78 1.70
CA ASP A 110 -15.84 5.48 2.03
C ASP A 110 -17.04 5.25 1.10
N GLU A 111 -16.81 4.65 -0.06
CA GLU A 111 -17.85 4.34 -1.03
C GLU A 111 -18.22 2.85 -0.96
N MET A 112 -19.52 2.58 -0.74
CA MET A 112 -20.05 1.21 -0.74
C MET A 112 -20.30 0.67 -2.16
N PHE A 113 -20.44 1.55 -3.15
CA PHE A 113 -20.80 1.19 -4.52
C PHE A 113 -19.84 1.82 -5.53
N ASN A 114 -19.43 1.04 -6.51
CA ASN A 114 -18.62 1.50 -7.63
C ASN A 114 -19.50 1.85 -8.82
N THR A 115 -19.28 3.02 -9.41
CA THR A 115 -19.91 3.38 -10.69
C THR A 115 -19.23 2.62 -11.83
N LYS A 116 -19.91 2.52 -12.98
CA LYS A 116 -19.32 1.96 -14.22
C LYS A 116 -18.01 2.68 -14.58
N GLY A 117 -18.00 4.01 -14.49
CA GLY A 117 -16.81 4.82 -14.79
C GLY A 117 -15.65 4.49 -13.87
N GLN A 118 -15.90 4.34 -12.57
CA GLN A 118 -14.89 3.96 -11.58
C GLN A 118 -14.34 2.57 -11.85
N MET A 119 -15.19 1.59 -12.15
CA MET A 119 -14.73 0.24 -12.51
C MET A 119 -13.85 0.22 -13.77
N LEU A 120 -14.19 1.02 -14.78
CA LEU A 120 -13.37 1.16 -15.98
C LEU A 120 -12.01 1.80 -15.69
N GLN A 121 -11.96 2.78 -14.81
CA GLN A 121 -10.70 3.40 -14.37
C GLN A 121 -9.84 2.42 -13.56
N GLU A 122 -10.42 1.61 -12.69
CA GLU A 122 -9.72 0.56 -11.94
C GLU A 122 -9.11 -0.50 -12.88
N ILE A 123 -9.83 -0.90 -13.92
CA ILE A 123 -9.31 -1.80 -14.97
C ILE A 123 -8.14 -1.12 -15.69
N THR A 124 -8.27 0.15 -16.04
CA THR A 124 -7.21 0.92 -16.71
C THR A 124 -5.95 0.98 -15.84
N VAL A 125 -6.09 1.28 -14.56
CA VAL A 125 -4.96 1.27 -13.62
C VAL A 125 -4.31 -0.10 -13.53
N SER A 126 -5.10 -1.17 -13.47
CA SER A 126 -4.59 -2.55 -13.40
C SER A 126 -3.75 -2.93 -14.63
N LEU A 127 -4.03 -2.34 -15.77
CA LEU A 127 -3.27 -2.55 -17.03
C LEU A 127 -2.06 -1.60 -17.16
N GLY A 128 -1.93 -0.62 -16.29
CA GLY A 128 -0.93 0.45 -16.39
C GLY A 128 0.51 0.02 -16.22
N GLY A 129 0.75 -1.17 -15.66
CA GLY A 129 2.09 -1.72 -15.51
C GLY A 129 2.73 -2.32 -16.77
N ARG A 130 2.03 -2.31 -17.91
CA ARG A 130 2.51 -2.88 -19.17
C ARG A 130 3.23 -1.86 -20.04
#